data_fcfef05e60a0d927c47b51d57e42df61
#
_entry.id   fcfef05e60a0d927c47b51d57e42df61
#
_cell.length_a   1.000
_cell.length_b   1.000
_cell.length_c   1.000
_cell.angle_alpha   90.00
_cell.angle_beta   90.00
_cell.angle_gamma   90.00
#
_symmetry.space_group_name_H-M   'P 1'
#
loop_
_entity.id
_entity.type
_entity.pdbx_description
1 polymer ?
#
loop_
_entity_poly.entity_id
_entity_poly.type
_entity_poly.pdbx_seq_one_letter_code
_entity_poly.pdbx_strand_id
1 'polypeptide(L)'
;MLALSSDGVDHVVEVAFQANVAVDEQVLKLGGSIASYATNRPDPEIPFWNLVFKNARLYFLGSDDFPVEAKRRAAADLSEMLAHGWAGYPVGSLLPLEEIATAQELVEQGSQGGRVLLDLTRGTF
;
A
#
# COMPACT_ATOMS: atom_id res chain seq x y z
N MET A 1 9.95 -13.79 -4.04
CA MET A 1 9.10 -13.46 -5.22
C MET A 1 9.59 -14.14 -6.50
N LEU A 2 10.87 -14.08 -6.87
CA LEU A 2 11.40 -14.76 -8.06
C LEU A 2 11.26 -16.30 -8.02
N ALA A 3 11.09 -16.91 -6.83
CA ALA A 3 10.78 -18.33 -6.71
C ALA A 3 9.34 -18.70 -7.14
N LEU A 4 8.43 -17.72 -7.22
CA LEU A 4 7.03 -17.89 -7.63
C LEU A 4 6.79 -17.51 -9.10
N SER A 5 7.72 -16.75 -9.69
CA SER A 5 7.67 -16.35 -11.11
C SER A 5 9.10 -16.22 -11.63
N SER A 6 9.50 -17.11 -12.54
CA SER A 6 10.87 -17.14 -13.12
C SER A 6 11.22 -15.86 -13.86
N ASP A 7 10.22 -15.15 -14.39
CA ASP A 7 10.39 -13.99 -15.27
C ASP A 7 10.12 -12.65 -14.55
N GLY A 8 9.73 -12.69 -13.28
CA GLY A 8 9.35 -11.53 -12.49
C GLY A 8 7.86 -11.23 -12.53
N VAL A 9 7.47 -9.99 -12.21
CA VAL A 9 6.08 -9.54 -12.13
C VAL A 9 5.75 -8.52 -13.22
N ASP A 10 4.50 -8.52 -13.67
CA ASP A 10 4.03 -7.60 -14.72
C ASP A 10 3.75 -6.20 -14.16
N HIS A 11 3.35 -6.12 -12.88
CA HIS A 11 2.93 -4.88 -12.25
C HIS A 11 3.29 -4.86 -10.78
N VAL A 12 3.80 -3.70 -10.31
CA VAL A 12 4.07 -3.42 -8.90
C VAL A 12 3.17 -2.27 -8.45
N VAL A 13 2.51 -2.44 -7.30
CA VAL A 13 1.83 -1.35 -6.59
C VAL A 13 2.72 -0.93 -5.44
N GLU A 14 3.20 0.33 -5.46
CA GLU A 14 4.27 0.79 -4.58
C GLU A 14 3.82 1.94 -3.70
N VAL A 15 4.01 1.77 -2.38
CA VAL A 15 3.58 2.72 -1.35
C VAL A 15 4.75 3.40 -0.62
N ALA A 16 5.99 2.97 -0.87
CA ALA A 16 7.21 3.48 -0.25
C ALA A 16 8.34 3.58 -1.29
N PHE A 17 8.07 4.28 -2.38
CA PHE A 17 8.81 4.25 -3.64
C PHE A 17 10.33 4.33 -3.46
N GLN A 18 10.85 5.33 -2.73
CA GLN A 18 12.30 5.47 -2.56
C GLN A 18 12.92 4.28 -1.83
N ALA A 19 12.21 3.68 -0.88
CA ALA A 19 12.72 2.53 -0.13
C ALA A 19 12.80 1.27 -0.99
N ASN A 20 11.89 1.12 -1.95
CA ASN A 20 11.66 -0.14 -2.65
C ASN A 20 12.02 -0.12 -4.13
N VAL A 21 12.14 1.03 -4.80
CA VAL A 21 12.30 1.14 -6.26
C VAL A 21 13.45 0.28 -6.83
N ALA A 22 14.54 0.09 -6.07
CA ALA A 22 15.64 -0.77 -6.48
C ALA A 22 15.27 -2.26 -6.45
N VAL A 23 14.40 -2.67 -5.53
CA VAL A 23 13.87 -4.03 -5.46
C VAL A 23 12.79 -4.22 -6.51
N ASP A 24 11.91 -3.22 -6.69
CA ASP A 24 10.86 -3.23 -7.70
C ASP A 24 11.45 -3.42 -9.09
N GLU A 25 12.52 -2.67 -9.39
CA GLU A 25 13.24 -2.80 -10.66
C GLU A 25 13.73 -4.23 -10.86
N GLN A 26 14.33 -4.86 -9.85
CA GLN A 26 14.87 -6.22 -9.97
C GLN A 26 13.79 -7.26 -10.25
N VAL A 27 12.62 -7.14 -9.63
CA VAL A 27 11.53 -8.11 -9.78
C VAL A 27 10.62 -7.84 -10.98
N LEU A 28 10.71 -6.65 -11.58
CA LEU A 28 9.87 -6.25 -12.71
C LEU A 28 10.27 -6.98 -13.98
N LYS A 29 9.30 -7.49 -14.73
CA LYS A 29 9.49 -8.01 -16.11
C LYS A 29 9.85 -6.93 -17.10
N LEU A 30 10.42 -7.35 -18.23
CA LEU A 30 10.53 -6.50 -19.41
C LEU A 30 9.14 -5.99 -19.83
N GLY A 31 9.01 -4.68 -20.02
CA GLY A 31 7.75 -4.03 -20.38
C GLY A 31 6.74 -3.92 -19.22
N GLY A 32 7.14 -4.27 -18.00
CA GLY A 32 6.31 -4.16 -16.81
C GLY A 32 6.07 -2.73 -16.37
N SER A 33 5.28 -2.56 -15.30
CA SER A 33 4.90 -1.24 -14.79
C SER A 33 4.94 -1.16 -13.26
N ILE A 34 5.25 0.03 -12.75
CA ILE A 34 5.21 0.38 -11.34
C ILE A 34 4.21 1.52 -11.16
N ALA A 35 3.21 1.35 -10.32
CA ALA A 35 2.26 2.39 -9.92
C ALA A 35 2.56 2.80 -8.48
N SER A 36 3.07 4.02 -8.30
CA SER A 36 3.43 4.55 -6.99
C SER A 36 2.53 5.71 -6.61
N TYR A 37 2.07 5.71 -5.35
CA TYR A 37 1.26 6.77 -4.79
C TYR A 37 1.81 7.33 -3.46
N ALA A 38 2.95 6.82 -3.00
CA ALA A 38 3.63 7.35 -1.82
C ALA A 38 5.14 7.13 -1.85
N THR A 39 5.85 7.99 -1.15
CA THR A 39 7.28 7.90 -0.93
C THR A 39 7.63 8.53 0.41
N ASN A 40 8.75 8.12 1.01
CA ASN A 40 9.28 8.71 2.25
C ASN A 40 10.31 9.82 2.00
N ARG A 41 10.54 10.22 0.74
CA ARG A 41 11.43 11.34 0.37
C ARG A 41 10.72 12.28 -0.59
N PRO A 42 10.90 13.61 -0.45
CA PRO A 42 10.30 14.57 -1.35
C PRO A 42 10.83 14.43 -2.79
N ASP A 43 12.11 14.11 -2.94
CA ASP A 43 12.77 13.92 -4.23
C ASP A 43 13.35 12.51 -4.31
N PRO A 44 12.58 11.50 -4.73
CA PRO A 44 13.03 10.13 -4.84
C PRO A 44 13.99 9.96 -6.05
N GLU A 45 15.05 9.19 -5.85
CA GLU A 45 15.97 8.77 -6.89
C GLU A 45 15.47 7.50 -7.58
N ILE A 46 15.72 7.36 -8.87
CA ILE A 46 15.33 6.18 -9.65
C ILE A 46 16.54 5.52 -10.32
N PRO A 47 16.57 4.20 -10.42
CA PRO A 47 17.57 3.47 -11.21
C PRO A 47 17.26 3.61 -12.71
N PHE A 48 17.48 4.82 -13.26
CA PHE A 48 16.99 5.25 -14.58
C PHE A 48 17.35 4.27 -15.68
N TRP A 49 18.63 3.93 -15.85
CA TRP A 49 19.07 3.08 -16.96
C TRP A 49 18.54 1.64 -16.85
N ASN A 50 18.44 1.11 -15.63
CA ASN A 50 17.86 -0.22 -15.41
C ASN A 50 16.40 -0.27 -15.85
N LEU A 51 15.63 0.78 -15.49
CA LEU A 51 14.23 0.91 -15.90
C LEU A 51 14.08 1.12 -17.41
N VAL A 52 14.98 1.91 -18.02
CA VAL A 52 15.02 2.09 -19.50
C VAL A 52 15.25 0.76 -20.20
N PHE A 53 16.23 -0.02 -19.79
CA PHE A 53 16.54 -1.31 -20.42
C PHE A 53 15.44 -2.35 -20.24
N LYS A 54 14.58 -2.17 -19.22
CA LYS A 54 13.37 -2.98 -19.04
C LYS A 54 12.15 -2.44 -19.80
N ASN A 55 12.24 -1.31 -20.50
CA ASN A 55 11.08 -0.61 -21.07
C ASN A 55 9.96 -0.41 -20.02
N ALA A 56 10.35 -0.10 -18.79
CA ALA A 56 9.44 0.04 -17.68
C ALA A 56 8.52 1.25 -17.83
N ARG A 57 7.30 1.15 -17.30
CA ARG A 57 6.35 2.26 -17.18
C ARG A 57 6.19 2.63 -15.72
N LEU A 58 6.34 3.92 -15.43
CA LEU A 58 6.12 4.47 -14.10
C LEU A 58 4.85 5.33 -14.11
N TYR A 59 3.95 5.05 -13.17
CA TYR A 59 2.75 5.82 -12.93
C TYR A 59 2.82 6.43 -11.54
N PHE A 60 2.83 7.76 -11.47
CA PHE A 60 2.73 8.48 -10.21
C PHE A 60 1.27 8.90 -10.01
N LEU A 61 0.67 8.48 -8.93
CA LEU A 61 -0.77 8.54 -8.71
C LEU A 61 -1.09 9.39 -7.46
N GLY A 62 -1.97 10.37 -7.62
CA GLY A 62 -2.60 11.08 -6.51
C GLY A 62 -3.98 10.49 -6.25
N SER A 63 -4.17 9.75 -5.17
CA SER A 63 -5.42 9.03 -4.89
C SER A 63 -6.62 9.96 -4.69
N ASP A 64 -6.37 11.20 -4.25
CA ASP A 64 -7.43 12.19 -3.99
C ASP A 64 -8.15 12.59 -5.29
N ASP A 65 -7.39 12.63 -6.40
CA ASP A 65 -7.88 13.05 -7.72
C ASP A 65 -8.35 11.91 -8.61
N PHE A 66 -8.46 10.68 -8.07
CA PHE A 66 -9.00 9.57 -8.85
C PHE A 66 -10.42 9.87 -9.31
N PRO A 67 -10.78 9.51 -10.57
CA PRO A 67 -12.14 9.67 -11.07
C PRO A 67 -13.16 9.04 -10.14
N VAL A 68 -14.27 9.74 -9.92
CA VAL A 68 -15.36 9.27 -9.02
C VAL A 68 -15.81 7.85 -9.39
N GLU A 69 -15.88 7.55 -10.68
CA GLU A 69 -16.28 6.24 -11.16
C GLU A 69 -15.27 5.15 -10.79
N ALA A 70 -13.97 5.44 -10.83
CA ALA A 70 -12.94 4.52 -10.38
C ALA A 70 -13.05 4.23 -8.87
N LYS A 71 -13.33 5.26 -8.06
CA LYS A 71 -13.59 5.12 -6.62
C LYS A 71 -14.82 4.27 -6.34
N ARG A 72 -15.91 4.47 -7.10
CA ARG A 72 -17.14 3.67 -6.98
C ARG A 72 -16.92 2.19 -7.32
N ARG A 73 -16.18 1.92 -8.40
CA ARG A 73 -15.84 0.54 -8.78
C ARG A 73 -15.00 -0.13 -7.70
N ALA A 74 -13.94 0.53 -7.21
CA ALA A 74 -13.14 0.00 -6.12
C ALA A 74 -13.96 -0.30 -4.86
N ALA A 75 -14.91 0.58 -4.50
CA ALA A 75 -15.82 0.35 -3.38
C ALA A 75 -16.75 -0.86 -3.61
N ALA A 76 -17.25 -1.05 -4.83
CA ALA A 76 -18.07 -2.20 -5.18
C ALA A 76 -17.26 -3.50 -5.10
N ASP A 77 -16.05 -3.52 -5.69
CA ASP A 77 -15.15 -4.68 -5.67
C ASP A 77 -14.75 -5.07 -4.23
N LEU A 78 -14.46 -4.09 -3.37
CA LEU A 78 -14.18 -4.33 -1.95
C LEU A 78 -15.41 -4.90 -1.21
N SER A 79 -16.60 -4.37 -1.49
CA SER A 79 -17.84 -4.86 -0.91
C SER A 79 -18.10 -6.31 -1.30
N GLU A 80 -17.84 -6.67 -2.55
CA GLU A 80 -17.94 -8.03 -3.06
C GLU A 80 -16.93 -8.96 -2.37
N MET A 81 -15.67 -8.53 -2.23
CA MET A 81 -14.65 -9.30 -1.51
C MET A 81 -15.07 -9.59 -0.06
N LEU A 82 -15.62 -8.59 0.64
CA LEU A 82 -16.14 -8.75 2.00
C LEU A 82 -17.31 -9.74 2.05
N ALA A 83 -18.23 -9.66 1.10
CA ALA A 83 -19.36 -10.59 0.99
C ALA A 83 -18.93 -12.04 0.73
N HIS A 84 -17.79 -12.24 0.05
CA HIS A 84 -17.17 -13.54 -0.19
C HIS A 84 -16.24 -14.02 0.93
N GLY A 85 -16.25 -13.33 2.08
CA GLY A 85 -15.56 -13.78 3.30
C GLY A 85 -14.13 -13.24 3.47
N TRP A 86 -13.73 -12.22 2.72
CA TRP A 86 -12.48 -11.52 3.05
C TRP A 86 -12.64 -10.78 4.38
N ALA A 87 -11.87 -11.20 5.38
CA ALA A 87 -11.98 -10.66 6.74
C ALA A 87 -11.35 -9.26 6.91
N GLY A 88 -10.82 -8.68 5.82
CA GLY A 88 -10.08 -7.42 5.91
C GLY A 88 -8.67 -7.61 6.49
N TYR A 89 -8.10 -6.53 6.98
CA TYR A 89 -6.81 -6.57 7.65
C TYR A 89 -6.98 -7.01 9.12
N PRO A 90 -6.02 -7.79 9.67
CA PRO A 90 -6.07 -8.18 11.07
C PRO A 90 -6.06 -6.95 11.98
N VAL A 91 -6.77 -7.04 13.09
CA VAL A 91 -6.74 -6.05 14.16
C VAL A 91 -5.66 -6.46 15.15
N GLY A 92 -4.62 -5.64 15.31
CA GLY A 92 -3.54 -5.87 16.26
C GLY A 92 -3.86 -5.35 17.65
N SER A 93 -4.56 -4.21 17.73
CA SER A 93 -4.98 -3.59 18.98
C SER A 93 -6.32 -2.89 18.84
N LEU A 94 -7.17 -2.99 19.85
CA LEU A 94 -8.43 -2.26 19.97
C LEU A 94 -8.43 -1.53 21.32
N LEU A 95 -8.35 -0.20 21.29
CA LEU A 95 -8.20 0.66 22.44
C LEU A 95 -9.42 1.58 22.59
N PRO A 96 -9.80 1.98 23.79
CA PRO A 96 -10.82 3.01 23.98
C PRO A 96 -10.31 4.37 23.49
N LEU A 97 -11.22 5.29 23.20
CA LEU A 97 -10.87 6.62 22.65
C LEU A 97 -9.93 7.41 23.59
N GLU A 98 -10.08 7.24 24.88
CA GLU A 98 -9.25 7.89 25.90
C GLU A 98 -7.77 7.52 25.81
N GLU A 99 -7.47 6.37 25.21
CA GLU A 99 -6.09 5.88 24.98
C GLU A 99 -5.52 6.27 23.60
N ILE A 100 -6.03 7.32 22.98
CA ILE A 100 -5.60 7.76 21.65
C ILE A 100 -4.08 8.04 21.55
N ALA A 101 -3.47 8.55 22.63
CA ALA A 101 -2.02 8.77 22.68
C ALA A 101 -1.25 7.45 22.59
N THR A 102 -1.66 6.44 23.33
CA THR A 102 -1.10 5.08 23.25
C THR A 102 -1.30 4.47 21.88
N ALA A 103 -2.47 4.69 21.25
CA ALA A 103 -2.74 4.22 19.90
C ALA A 103 -1.79 4.84 18.88
N GLN A 104 -1.51 6.13 18.99
CA GLN A 104 -0.54 6.84 18.14
C GLN A 104 0.88 6.27 18.31
N GLU A 105 1.34 6.10 19.55
CA GLU A 105 2.65 5.51 19.84
C GLU A 105 2.80 4.10 19.24
N LEU A 106 1.78 3.26 19.34
CA LEU A 106 1.79 1.92 18.74
C LEU A 106 1.91 1.96 17.22
N VAL A 107 1.23 2.89 16.55
CA VAL A 107 1.34 3.08 15.10
C VAL A 107 2.74 3.56 14.71
N GLU A 108 3.30 4.53 15.43
CA GLU A 108 4.65 5.08 15.18
C GLU A 108 5.74 4.02 15.37
N GLN A 109 5.60 3.14 16.36
CA GLN A 109 6.53 2.05 16.60
C GLN A 109 6.48 0.97 15.50
N GLY A 110 5.38 0.87 14.74
CA GLY A 110 5.25 -0.05 13.62
C GLY A 110 5.32 -1.54 13.97
N SER A 111 5.26 -1.88 15.26
CA SER A 111 5.49 -3.24 15.78
C SER A 111 4.23 -4.11 15.85
N GLN A 112 3.07 -3.55 15.53
CA GLN A 112 1.79 -4.26 15.65
C GLN A 112 1.50 -5.11 14.42
N GLY A 113 1.18 -6.38 14.63
CA GLY A 113 0.86 -7.34 13.55
C GLY A 113 -0.52 -7.12 12.89
N GLY A 114 -1.05 -5.88 12.93
CA GLY A 114 -2.36 -5.53 12.38
C GLY A 114 -2.68 -4.05 12.56
N ARG A 115 -3.93 -3.69 12.31
CA ARG A 115 -4.43 -2.32 12.51
C ARG A 115 -4.60 -2.00 13.99
N VAL A 116 -4.25 -0.78 14.39
CA VAL A 116 -4.65 -0.21 15.68
C VAL A 116 -5.97 0.51 15.47
N LEU A 117 -6.99 0.12 16.22
CA LEU A 117 -8.35 0.67 16.14
C LEU A 117 -8.71 1.34 17.45
N LEU A 118 -9.56 2.37 17.37
CA LEU A 118 -10.20 2.99 18.54
C LEU A 118 -11.66 2.55 18.63
N ASP A 119 -12.06 2.04 19.79
CA ASP A 119 -13.44 1.70 20.10
C ASP A 119 -14.16 2.95 20.63
N LEU A 120 -15.04 3.51 19.80
CA LEU A 120 -15.83 4.70 20.14
C LEU A 120 -17.07 4.37 20.96
N THR A 121 -17.36 3.09 21.18
CA THR A 121 -18.56 2.66 21.93
C THR A 121 -18.32 2.54 23.43
N ARG A 122 -17.07 2.51 23.86
CA ARG A 122 -16.65 2.32 25.26
C ARG A 122 -16.33 3.60 26.01
N GLY A 123 -16.41 4.76 25.37
CA GLY A 123 -16.21 6.06 26.01
C GLY A 123 -17.45 6.46 26.79
N THR A 124 -17.30 6.74 28.10
CA THR A 124 -18.27 7.51 28.87
C THR A 124 -18.13 8.98 28.52
N PHE A 125 -19.06 9.52 27.72
CA PHE A 125 -19.23 10.96 27.54
C PHE A 125 -19.92 11.59 28.73
#